data_83efd377080c3083d23367e643af5b6f
#
_entry.id   83efd377080c3083d23367e643af5b6f
#
_cell.length_a   1.000
_cell.length_b   1.000
_cell.length_c   1.000
_cell.angle_alpha   90.00
_cell.angle_beta   90.00
_cell.angle_gamma   90.00
#
_symmetry.space_group_name_H-M   'P 1'
#
loop_
_entity.id
_entity.type
_entity.pdbx_description
1 polymer ?
#
loop_
_entity_poly.entity_id
_entity_poly.type
_entity_poly.pdbx_seq_one_letter_code
_entity_poly.pdbx_strand_id
1 'polypeptide(L)'
;MAKVNRLLATPPLEVESALQRLGANLKTARLRRNLTVAQVAEKIGTGPRAVSDAEKGKPATAIATYFALLWAYGLLPQVEILAAPGADDVGLALADGRERARTRRRLDNDF
;
A
#
# COMPACT_ATOMS: atom_id res chain seq x y z
N MET A 1 -23.26 8.53 -17.33
CA MET A 1 -22.09 7.74 -17.72
C MET A 1 -21.07 7.71 -16.61
N ALA A 2 -20.56 6.54 -16.29
CA ALA A 2 -19.50 6.43 -15.29
C ALA A 2 -18.22 7.07 -15.83
N LYS A 3 -17.54 7.84 -14.99
CA LYS A 3 -16.22 8.38 -15.33
C LYS A 3 -15.21 7.24 -15.36
N VAL A 4 -14.36 7.19 -16.38
CA VAL A 4 -13.25 6.25 -16.43
C VAL A 4 -12.21 6.69 -15.41
N ASN A 5 -11.83 5.76 -14.52
CA ASN A 5 -10.74 6.01 -13.59
C ASN A 5 -9.43 5.68 -14.31
N ARG A 6 -8.70 6.71 -14.68
CA ARG A 6 -7.47 6.58 -15.46
C ARG A 6 -6.41 5.77 -14.72
N LEU A 7 -6.33 5.94 -13.41
CA LEU A 7 -5.37 5.17 -12.59
C LEU A 7 -5.64 3.67 -12.67
N LEU A 8 -6.92 3.28 -12.59
CA LEU A 8 -7.28 1.85 -12.64
C LEU A 8 -7.15 1.28 -14.05
N ALA A 9 -7.43 2.08 -15.09
CA ALA A 9 -7.36 1.64 -16.47
C ALA A 9 -5.90 1.52 -16.96
N THR A 10 -5.07 2.50 -16.62
CA THR A 10 -3.67 2.58 -17.05
C THR A 10 -2.79 3.09 -15.90
N PRO A 11 -2.54 2.24 -14.89
CA PRO A 11 -1.67 2.66 -13.78
C PRO A 11 -0.24 2.87 -14.28
N PRO A 12 0.55 3.72 -13.61
CA PRO A 12 1.98 3.79 -13.89
C PRO A 12 2.61 2.40 -13.81
N LEU A 13 3.58 2.12 -14.67
CA LEU A 13 4.22 0.80 -14.75
C LEU A 13 4.79 0.36 -13.40
N GLU A 14 5.40 1.29 -12.67
CA GLU A 14 5.99 1.00 -11.36
C GLU A 14 4.92 0.58 -10.35
N VAL A 15 3.75 1.20 -10.40
CA VAL A 15 2.62 0.86 -9.53
C VAL A 15 2.08 -0.52 -9.88
N GLU A 16 1.87 -0.78 -11.17
CA GLU A 16 1.40 -2.07 -11.65
C GLU A 16 2.34 -3.19 -11.23
N SER A 17 3.65 -3.00 -11.43
CA SER A 17 4.67 -3.98 -11.07
C SER A 17 4.70 -4.24 -9.56
N ALA A 18 4.58 -3.19 -8.75
CA ALA A 18 4.56 -3.31 -7.29
C ALA A 18 3.33 -4.11 -6.81
N LEU A 19 2.17 -3.85 -7.40
CA LEU A 19 0.94 -4.59 -7.07
C LEU A 19 1.07 -6.06 -7.46
N GLN A 20 1.62 -6.36 -8.63
CA GLN A 20 1.81 -7.73 -9.08
C GLN A 20 2.78 -8.49 -8.17
N ARG A 21 3.85 -7.84 -7.73
CA ARG A 21 4.79 -8.45 -6.77
C ARG A 21 4.13 -8.70 -5.42
N LEU A 22 3.38 -7.73 -4.92
CA LEU A 22 2.64 -7.91 -3.67
C LEU A 22 1.66 -9.09 -3.79
N GLY A 23 0.91 -9.15 -4.89
CA GLY A 23 -0.02 -10.25 -5.13
C GLY A 23 0.67 -11.61 -5.17
N ALA A 24 1.80 -11.70 -5.86
CA ALA A 24 2.58 -12.94 -5.93
C ALA A 24 3.11 -13.34 -4.54
N ASN A 25 3.56 -12.37 -3.75
CA ASN A 25 4.02 -12.62 -2.39
C ASN A 25 2.89 -13.14 -1.51
N LEU A 26 1.69 -12.57 -1.64
CA LEU A 26 0.51 -13.01 -0.89
C LEU A 26 0.13 -14.44 -1.26
N LYS A 27 0.17 -14.77 -2.54
CA LYS A 27 -0.08 -16.13 -3.00
C LYS A 27 0.92 -17.13 -2.41
N THR A 28 2.20 -16.78 -2.43
CA THR A 28 3.25 -17.62 -1.83
C THR A 28 3.01 -17.81 -0.33
N ALA A 29 2.66 -16.74 0.37
CA ALA A 29 2.37 -16.80 1.80
C ALA A 29 1.20 -17.73 2.10
N ARG A 30 0.15 -17.69 1.27
CA ARG A 30 -1.00 -18.57 1.38
C ARG A 30 -0.62 -20.03 1.17
N LEU A 31 0.11 -20.30 0.09
CA LEU A 31 0.52 -21.67 -0.25
C LEU A 31 1.44 -22.29 0.81
N ARG A 32 2.35 -21.51 1.37
CA ARG A 32 3.22 -21.97 2.45
C ARG A 32 2.44 -22.39 3.70
N ARG A 33 1.22 -21.88 3.87
CA ARG A 33 0.36 -22.21 4.99
C ARG A 33 -0.69 -23.26 4.64
N ASN A 34 -0.59 -23.86 3.45
CA ASN A 34 -1.53 -24.89 2.96
C ASN A 34 -2.98 -24.43 2.99
N LEU A 35 -3.22 -23.17 2.65
CA LEU A 35 -4.56 -22.60 2.63
C LEU A 35 -5.06 -22.47 1.18
N THR A 36 -6.36 -22.78 0.98
CA THR A 36 -7.02 -22.51 -0.29
C THR A 36 -7.49 -21.05 -0.34
N VAL A 37 -7.75 -20.56 -1.55
CA VAL A 37 -8.36 -19.24 -1.73
C VAL A 37 -9.68 -19.14 -0.96
N ALA A 38 -10.51 -20.17 -1.04
CA ALA A 38 -11.80 -20.18 -0.35
C ALA A 38 -11.66 -20.11 1.17
N GLN A 39 -10.69 -20.84 1.74
CA GLN A 39 -10.44 -20.82 3.19
C GLN A 39 -10.01 -19.44 3.68
N VAL A 40 -9.11 -18.81 2.94
CA VAL A 40 -8.62 -17.47 3.30
C VAL A 40 -9.73 -16.43 3.15
N ALA A 41 -10.50 -16.51 2.05
CA ALA A 41 -11.62 -15.60 1.81
C ALA A 41 -12.62 -15.65 2.97
N GLU A 42 -12.96 -16.85 3.43
CA GLU A 42 -13.86 -17.03 4.56
C GLU A 42 -13.27 -16.42 5.83
N LYS A 43 -11.99 -16.66 6.08
CA LYS A 43 -11.30 -16.16 7.27
C LYS A 43 -11.31 -14.64 7.36
N ILE A 44 -11.12 -13.95 6.24
CA ILE A 44 -11.09 -12.48 6.21
C ILE A 44 -12.45 -11.86 5.94
N GLY A 45 -13.48 -12.67 5.67
CA GLY A 45 -14.84 -12.17 5.51
C GLY A 45 -15.14 -11.60 4.11
N THR A 46 -14.56 -12.16 3.07
CA THR A 46 -14.81 -11.73 1.69
C THR A 46 -15.05 -12.93 0.78
N GLY A 47 -15.38 -12.66 -0.51
CA GLY A 47 -15.53 -13.70 -1.49
C GLY A 47 -14.19 -14.16 -2.08
N PRO A 48 -14.14 -15.39 -2.65
CA PRO A 48 -12.91 -15.91 -3.24
C PRO A 48 -12.35 -15.05 -4.37
N ARG A 49 -13.21 -14.35 -5.12
CA ARG A 49 -12.78 -13.51 -6.23
C ARG A 49 -11.92 -12.34 -5.77
N ALA A 50 -12.25 -11.73 -4.62
CA ALA A 50 -11.45 -10.64 -4.08
C ALA A 50 -10.04 -11.11 -3.74
N VAL A 51 -9.91 -12.31 -3.18
CA VAL A 51 -8.60 -12.91 -2.87
C VAL A 51 -7.83 -13.20 -4.15
N SER A 52 -8.48 -13.80 -5.16
CA SER A 52 -7.84 -14.09 -6.45
C SER A 52 -7.36 -12.80 -7.12
N ASP A 53 -8.17 -11.74 -7.09
CA ASP A 53 -7.81 -10.45 -7.67
C ASP A 53 -6.62 -9.83 -6.96
N ALA A 54 -6.57 -9.91 -5.64
CA ALA A 54 -5.43 -9.45 -4.86
C ALA A 54 -4.14 -10.21 -5.23
N GLU A 55 -4.23 -11.52 -5.40
CA GLU A 55 -3.07 -12.34 -5.78
C GLU A 55 -2.57 -12.06 -7.19
N LYS A 56 -3.43 -11.52 -8.04
CA LYS A 56 -3.04 -11.05 -9.37
C LYS A 56 -2.55 -9.60 -9.36
N GLY A 57 -2.64 -8.94 -8.23
CA GLY A 57 -2.23 -7.54 -8.11
C GLY A 57 -3.12 -6.57 -8.85
N LYS A 58 -4.42 -6.87 -8.97
CA LYS A 58 -5.33 -5.99 -9.72
C LYS A 58 -5.50 -4.64 -9.01
N PRO A 59 -5.32 -3.52 -9.74
CA PRO A 59 -5.42 -2.19 -9.14
C PRO A 59 -6.77 -1.86 -8.50
N ALA A 60 -7.85 -2.44 -9.03
CA ALA A 60 -9.19 -2.18 -8.51
C ALA A 60 -9.51 -2.94 -7.22
N THR A 61 -8.63 -3.84 -6.77
CA THR A 61 -8.82 -4.56 -5.51
C THR A 61 -8.71 -3.58 -4.34
N ALA A 62 -9.65 -3.64 -3.41
CA ALA A 62 -9.63 -2.78 -2.24
C ALA A 62 -8.35 -3.00 -1.42
N ILE A 63 -7.75 -1.92 -0.94
CA ILE A 63 -6.58 -2.00 -0.06
C ILE A 63 -6.88 -2.82 1.20
N ALA A 64 -8.14 -2.75 1.69
CA ALA A 64 -8.56 -3.54 2.85
C ALA A 64 -8.38 -5.04 2.62
N THR A 65 -8.60 -5.52 1.38
CA THR A 65 -8.39 -6.93 1.04
C THR A 65 -6.92 -7.29 1.18
N TYR A 66 -6.02 -6.47 0.65
CA TYR A 66 -4.58 -6.70 0.78
C TYR A 66 -4.15 -6.75 2.24
N PHE A 67 -4.61 -5.80 3.03
CA PHE A 67 -4.25 -5.71 4.46
C PHE A 67 -4.84 -6.86 5.26
N ALA A 68 -6.07 -7.28 4.94
CA ALA A 68 -6.70 -8.43 5.59
C ALA A 68 -5.95 -9.73 5.31
N LEU A 69 -5.44 -9.90 4.09
CA LEU A 69 -4.60 -11.05 3.73
C LEU A 69 -3.30 -11.05 4.54
N LEU A 70 -2.63 -9.90 4.62
CA LEU A 70 -1.44 -9.78 5.44
C LEU A 70 -1.74 -10.11 6.91
N TRP A 71 -2.85 -9.62 7.42
CA TRP A 71 -3.30 -9.94 8.78
C TRP A 71 -3.50 -11.46 8.95
N ALA A 72 -4.17 -12.09 7.99
CA ALA A 72 -4.45 -13.53 8.04
C ALA A 72 -3.15 -14.36 8.09
N TYR A 73 -2.08 -13.85 7.49
CA TYR A 73 -0.78 -14.54 7.44
C TYR A 73 0.19 -14.10 8.54
N GLY A 74 -0.24 -13.22 9.44
CA GLY A 74 0.62 -12.70 10.50
C GLY A 74 1.65 -11.69 10.03
N LEU A 75 1.43 -11.07 8.86
CA LEU A 75 2.38 -10.15 8.22
C LEU A 75 1.93 -8.69 8.30
N LEU A 76 0.83 -8.40 8.98
CA LEU A 76 0.29 -7.04 9.05
C LEU A 76 1.29 -6.00 9.60
N PRO A 77 2.17 -6.31 10.55
CA PRO A 77 3.15 -5.31 11.01
C PRO A 77 4.01 -4.71 9.90
N GLN A 78 4.17 -5.40 8.77
CA GLN A 78 4.95 -4.88 7.64
C GLN A 78 4.35 -3.61 7.04
N VAL A 79 3.03 -3.39 7.19
CA VAL A 79 2.37 -2.20 6.62
C VAL A 79 2.62 -0.94 7.44
N GLU A 80 3.04 -1.07 8.69
CA GLU A 80 3.23 0.07 9.59
C GLU A 80 4.35 1.00 9.13
N ILE A 81 5.28 0.51 8.31
CA ILE A 81 6.38 1.32 7.77
C ILE A 81 6.02 2.01 6.45
N LEU A 82 4.85 1.69 5.87
CA LEU A 82 4.43 2.30 4.60
C LEU A 82 4.21 3.79 4.78
N ALA A 83 4.96 4.59 4.04
CA ALA A 83 4.93 6.06 4.09
C ALA A 83 5.19 6.62 5.49
N ALA A 84 5.86 5.85 6.36
CA ALA A 84 6.17 6.30 7.71
C ALA A 84 7.09 7.53 7.64
N PRO A 85 6.79 8.61 8.41
CA PRO A 85 7.59 9.84 8.33
C PRO A 85 9.08 9.62 8.57
N GLY A 86 9.46 8.70 9.45
CA GLY A 86 10.87 8.40 9.73
C GLY A 86 11.59 7.68 8.60
N ALA A 87 10.85 7.10 7.66
CA ALA A 87 11.41 6.42 6.49
C ALA A 87 11.31 7.28 5.23
N ASP A 88 10.77 8.48 5.32
CA ASP A 88 10.59 9.42 4.21
C ASP A 88 11.70 10.48 4.25
N ASP A 89 12.87 10.12 3.74
CA ASP A 89 14.05 10.99 3.77
C ASP A 89 13.83 12.29 3.01
N VAL A 90 13.18 12.23 1.85
CA VAL A 90 12.89 13.40 1.03
C VAL A 90 11.94 14.35 1.77
N GLY A 91 10.84 13.81 2.32
CA GLY A 91 9.87 14.59 3.07
C GLY A 91 10.48 15.24 4.30
N LEU A 92 11.35 14.50 5.01
CA LEU A 92 12.05 15.03 6.18
C LEU A 92 12.96 16.21 5.79
N ALA A 93 13.73 16.07 4.70
CA ALA A 93 14.60 17.13 4.20
C ALA A 93 13.80 18.38 3.78
N LEU A 94 12.65 18.17 3.13
CA LEU A 94 11.78 19.27 2.71
C LEU A 94 11.18 20.00 3.92
N ALA A 95 10.75 19.26 4.95
CA ALA A 95 10.23 19.85 6.18
C ALA A 95 11.29 20.66 6.90
N ASP A 96 12.52 20.15 7.02
CA ASP A 96 13.64 20.85 7.64
C ASP A 96 13.99 22.12 6.87
N GLY A 97 13.99 22.07 5.55
CA GLY A 97 14.24 23.24 4.72
C GLY A 97 13.20 24.34 4.93
N ARG A 98 11.91 23.96 5.02
CA ARG A 98 10.84 24.92 5.29
C ARG A 98 10.94 25.54 6.68
N GLU A 99 11.30 24.74 7.69
CA GLU A 99 11.45 25.22 9.05
C GLU A 99 12.62 26.21 9.15
N ARG A 100 13.74 25.93 8.50
CA ARG A 100 14.89 26.86 8.44
C ARG A 100 14.53 28.15 7.72
N ALA A 101 13.81 28.09 6.63
CA ALA A 101 13.35 29.27 5.89
C ALA A 101 12.41 30.13 6.75
N ARG A 102 11.52 29.51 7.52
CA ARG A 102 10.59 30.18 8.41
C ARG A 102 11.34 30.89 9.56
N THR A 103 12.31 30.22 10.16
CA THR A 103 13.13 30.79 11.23
C THR A 103 13.95 31.98 10.73
N ARG A 104 14.57 31.86 9.54
CA ARG A 104 15.34 32.95 8.94
C ARG A 104 14.46 34.17 8.69
N ARG A 105 13.25 33.96 8.17
CA ARG A 105 12.31 35.05 7.88
C ARG A 105 11.88 35.77 9.16
N ARG A 106 11.69 35.05 10.25
CA ARG A 106 11.33 35.59 11.55
C ARG A 106 12.45 36.46 12.12
N LEU A 107 13.70 36.00 12.01
CA LEU A 107 14.88 36.75 12.45
C LEU A 107 15.04 38.03 11.66
N ASP A 108 14.84 38.00 10.34
CA ASP A 108 14.92 39.19 9.50
C ASP A 108 13.86 40.23 9.86
N ASN A 109 12.68 39.82 10.30
CA ASN A 109 11.61 40.71 10.70
C ASN A 109 11.81 41.32 12.10
N ASP A 110 12.61 40.68 12.93
CA ASP A 110 12.88 41.16 14.28
C ASP A 110 13.96 42.25 14.33
N PHE A 111 14.59 42.50 13.19
CA PHE A 111 15.59 43.56 13.04
C PHE A 111 15.09 44.66 12.13
#